data_364b7ea036c45a89bf5d838fa6acb492
#
_entry.id   364b7ea036c45a89bf5d838fa6acb492
#
_cell.length_a   1.000
_cell.length_b   1.000
_cell.length_c   1.000
_cell.angle_alpha   90.00
_cell.angle_beta   90.00
_cell.angle_gamma   90.00
#
_symmetry.space_group_name_H-M   'P 1'
#
loop_
_entity.id
_entity.type
_entity.pdbx_description
1 polymer ?
#
loop_
_entity_poly.entity_id
_entity_poly.type
_entity_poly.pdbx_seq_one_letter_code
_entity_poly.pdbx_strand_id
1 'polypeptide(L)'
;MAQNDFDKLHGYFIEDLKVGQKAELKKKITENDIQQFAELTGDNNPVHINNEFAERTIFKKKIAHGFLSASFISTVIATKLPGPGSIYLKQSLKFLAPVFIDEEIAVN
;
A
#
# COMPACT_ATOMS: atom_id res chain seq x y z
N MET A 1 -7.93 22.29 17.35
CA MET A 1 -6.51 21.87 17.50
C MET A 1 -5.63 23.10 17.67
N ALA A 2 -4.74 23.06 18.64
CA ALA A 2 -3.78 24.14 18.81
C ALA A 2 -2.75 24.14 17.67
N GLN A 3 -2.19 25.31 17.33
CA GLN A 3 -1.20 25.44 16.26
C GLN A 3 0.04 24.57 16.50
N ASN A 4 0.48 24.41 17.77
CA ASN A 4 1.59 23.52 18.13
C ASN A 4 1.32 22.06 17.74
N ASP A 5 0.06 21.61 17.91
CA ASP A 5 -0.31 20.25 17.52
C ASP A 5 -0.33 20.09 16.00
N PHE A 6 -0.78 21.11 15.30
CA PHE A 6 -0.74 21.12 13.84
C PHE A 6 0.69 21.00 13.34
N ASP A 7 1.61 21.81 13.86
CA ASP A 7 3.01 21.80 13.43
C ASP A 7 3.70 20.46 13.75
N LYS A 8 3.39 19.87 14.89
CA LYS A 8 3.93 18.56 15.28
C LYS A 8 3.41 17.42 14.41
N LEU A 9 2.18 17.52 13.96
CA LEU A 9 1.54 16.49 13.13
C LEU A 9 1.89 16.65 11.65
N HIS A 10 2.25 17.85 11.21
CA HIS A 10 2.60 18.15 9.83
C HIS A 10 3.92 17.49 9.45
N GLY A 11 4.02 17.00 8.22
CA GLY A 11 5.27 16.49 7.66
C GLY A 11 6.15 17.59 7.11
N TYR A 12 6.88 17.29 6.06
CA TYR A 12 7.77 18.27 5.41
C TYR A 12 6.96 19.35 4.70
N PHE A 13 7.38 20.60 4.83
CA PHE A 13 6.91 21.68 3.98
C PHE A 13 7.67 21.65 2.66
N ILE A 14 7.14 22.34 1.64
CA ILE A 14 7.78 22.36 0.32
C ILE A 14 9.22 22.85 0.40
N GLU A 15 9.49 23.80 1.30
CA GLU A 15 10.81 24.37 1.50
C GLU A 15 11.83 23.38 2.08
N ASP A 16 11.33 22.34 2.75
CA ASP A 16 12.17 21.31 3.36
C ASP A 16 12.53 20.17 2.40
N LEU A 17 11.85 20.12 1.26
CA LEU A 17 12.05 19.03 0.29
C LEU A 17 13.27 19.30 -0.58
N LYS A 18 14.08 18.26 -0.75
CA LYS A 18 15.31 18.31 -1.57
C LYS A 18 15.33 17.16 -2.54
N VAL A 19 15.87 17.40 -3.73
CA VAL A 19 16.10 16.33 -4.69
C VAL A 19 17.04 15.29 -4.08
N GLY A 20 16.66 14.02 -4.19
CA GLY A 20 17.43 12.91 -3.65
C GLY A 20 16.97 12.41 -2.28
N GLN A 21 16.04 13.13 -1.61
CA GLN A 21 15.42 12.59 -0.40
C GLN A 21 14.69 11.29 -0.70
N LYS A 22 14.75 10.36 0.25
CA LYS A 22 14.14 9.04 0.10
C LYS A 22 13.39 8.63 1.35
N ALA A 23 12.35 7.84 1.16
CA ALA A 23 11.67 7.12 2.23
C ALA A 23 11.37 5.71 1.75
N GLU A 24 11.28 4.79 2.68
CA GLU A 24 11.04 3.38 2.38
C GLU A 24 10.06 2.80 3.38
N LEU A 25 9.22 1.91 2.89
CA LEU A 25 8.37 1.06 3.70
C LEU A 25 8.53 -0.38 3.24
N LYS A 26 8.77 -1.29 4.17
CA LYS A 26 8.71 -2.73 3.91
C LYS A 26 7.49 -3.29 4.60
N LYS A 27 6.73 -4.11 3.91
CA LYS A 27 5.50 -4.68 4.43
C LYS A 27 5.38 -6.13 3.98
N LYS A 28 5.22 -7.02 4.95
CA LYS A 28 4.84 -8.40 4.68
C LYS A 28 3.34 -8.47 4.48
N ILE A 29 2.90 -8.97 3.34
CA ILE A 29 1.47 -9.12 3.03
C ILE A 29 0.98 -10.43 3.61
N THR A 30 0.14 -10.35 4.63
CA THR A 30 -0.39 -11.53 5.31
C THR A 30 -1.74 -11.94 4.74
N GLU A 31 -2.15 -13.18 5.03
CA GLU A 31 -3.50 -13.65 4.68
C GLU A 31 -4.58 -12.78 5.32
N ASN A 32 -4.34 -12.35 6.57
CA ASN A 32 -5.27 -11.45 7.27
C ASN A 32 -5.40 -10.10 6.58
N ASP A 33 -4.31 -9.55 6.05
CA ASP A 33 -4.35 -8.29 5.29
C ASP A 33 -5.25 -8.43 4.06
N ILE A 34 -5.13 -9.54 3.33
CA ILE A 34 -5.94 -9.82 2.15
C ILE A 34 -7.41 -9.97 2.53
N GLN A 35 -7.69 -10.68 3.61
CA GLN A 35 -9.05 -10.88 4.11
C GLN A 35 -9.69 -9.55 4.51
N GLN A 36 -8.97 -8.72 5.24
CA GLN A 36 -9.45 -7.40 5.64
C GLN A 36 -9.70 -6.49 4.44
N PHE A 37 -8.83 -6.53 3.46
CA PHE A 37 -9.01 -5.73 2.23
C PHE A 37 -10.24 -6.18 1.46
N ALA A 38 -10.46 -7.49 1.34
CA ALA A 38 -11.66 -8.05 0.70
C ALA A 38 -12.93 -7.60 1.42
N GLU A 39 -12.94 -7.64 2.75
CA GLU A 39 -14.07 -7.21 3.56
C GLU A 39 -14.34 -5.72 3.43
N LEU A 40 -13.29 -4.91 3.49
CA LEU A 40 -13.41 -3.45 3.40
C LEU A 40 -13.95 -3.00 2.04
N THR A 41 -13.43 -3.56 0.96
CA THR A 41 -13.72 -3.10 -0.40
C THR A 41 -14.88 -3.85 -1.06
N GLY A 42 -15.22 -5.04 -0.55
CA GLY A 42 -16.14 -5.95 -1.23
C GLY A 42 -15.49 -6.75 -2.36
N ASP A 43 -14.20 -6.59 -2.60
CA ASP A 43 -13.45 -7.33 -3.63
C ASP A 43 -13.11 -8.73 -3.12
N ASN A 44 -14.09 -9.61 -3.22
CA ASN A 44 -13.99 -11.01 -2.80
C ASN A 44 -13.70 -11.95 -3.97
N ASN A 45 -13.00 -11.47 -4.98
CA ASN A 45 -12.59 -12.30 -6.10
C ASN A 45 -11.88 -13.56 -5.56
N PRO A 46 -12.35 -14.75 -5.92
CA PRO A 46 -11.85 -16.00 -5.32
C PRO A 46 -10.36 -16.24 -5.54
N VAL A 47 -9.73 -15.61 -6.50
CA VAL A 47 -8.27 -15.74 -6.67
C VAL A 47 -7.48 -15.25 -5.46
N HIS A 48 -8.10 -14.40 -4.64
CA HIS A 48 -7.47 -13.85 -3.42
C HIS A 48 -7.84 -14.63 -2.16
N ILE A 49 -9.01 -15.26 -2.13
CA ILE A 49 -9.56 -15.78 -0.87
C ILE A 49 -9.90 -17.28 -0.90
N ASN A 50 -9.87 -17.94 -2.05
CA ASN A 50 -10.27 -19.33 -2.19
C ASN A 50 -9.11 -20.17 -2.75
N ASN A 51 -8.57 -21.08 -1.92
CA ASN A 51 -7.44 -21.93 -2.31
C ASN A 51 -7.74 -22.82 -3.52
N GLU A 52 -8.90 -23.46 -3.53
CA GLU A 52 -9.26 -24.37 -4.63
C GLU A 52 -9.37 -23.63 -5.96
N PHE A 53 -9.98 -22.46 -5.94
CA PHE A 53 -10.06 -21.63 -7.13
C PHE A 53 -8.68 -21.17 -7.60
N ALA A 54 -7.87 -20.67 -6.65
CA ALA A 54 -6.54 -20.15 -6.96
C ALA A 54 -5.61 -21.21 -7.56
N GLU A 55 -5.70 -22.44 -7.08
CA GLU A 55 -4.94 -23.58 -7.62
C GLU A 55 -5.19 -23.83 -9.12
N ARG A 56 -6.38 -23.49 -9.60
CA ARG A 56 -6.77 -23.66 -11.01
C ARG A 56 -6.39 -22.46 -11.88
N THR A 57 -5.86 -21.40 -11.28
CA THR A 57 -5.39 -20.23 -12.03
C THR A 57 -3.93 -20.42 -12.44
N ILE A 58 -3.45 -19.51 -13.30
CA ILE A 58 -2.05 -19.49 -13.70
C ILE A 58 -1.11 -19.25 -12.52
N PHE A 59 -1.62 -18.66 -11.43
CA PHE A 59 -0.83 -18.36 -10.23
C PHE A 59 -0.64 -19.57 -9.32
N LYS A 60 -1.51 -20.56 -9.40
CA LYS A 60 -1.50 -21.81 -8.64
C LYS A 60 -1.74 -21.68 -7.14
N LYS A 61 -1.79 -20.48 -6.60
CA LYS A 61 -2.08 -20.19 -5.18
C LYS A 61 -2.65 -18.78 -5.06
N LYS A 62 -3.22 -18.50 -3.91
CA LYS A 62 -3.84 -17.20 -3.66
C LYS A 62 -2.81 -16.06 -3.79
N ILE A 63 -3.25 -14.96 -4.38
CA ILE A 63 -2.44 -13.75 -4.55
C ILE A 63 -3.11 -12.58 -3.85
N ALA A 64 -2.32 -11.58 -3.50
CA ALA A 64 -2.82 -10.32 -2.94
C ALA A 64 -3.52 -9.50 -4.04
N HIS A 65 -4.50 -8.70 -3.62
CA HIS A 65 -5.09 -7.70 -4.51
C HIS A 65 -4.00 -6.70 -4.93
N GLY A 66 -3.97 -6.36 -6.20
CA GLY A 66 -3.03 -5.35 -6.68
C GLY A 66 -3.20 -4.01 -5.97
N PHE A 67 -4.44 -3.58 -5.75
CA PHE A 67 -4.72 -2.33 -5.04
C PHE A 67 -4.38 -2.40 -3.55
N LEU A 68 -4.37 -3.57 -2.94
CA LEU A 68 -3.84 -3.71 -1.57
C LEU A 68 -2.36 -3.36 -1.56
N SER A 69 -1.57 -3.98 -2.40
CA SER A 69 -0.13 -3.70 -2.50
C SER A 69 0.12 -2.24 -2.86
N ALA A 70 -0.61 -1.70 -3.81
CA ALA A 70 -0.47 -0.30 -4.24
C ALA A 70 -0.85 0.71 -3.15
N SER A 71 -1.74 0.33 -2.22
CA SER A 71 -2.17 1.23 -1.14
C SER A 71 -1.00 1.69 -0.26
N PHE A 72 0.05 0.90 -0.16
CA PHE A 72 1.23 1.24 0.65
C PHE A 72 2.08 2.35 0.02
N ILE A 73 1.90 2.64 -1.26
CA ILE A 73 2.46 3.85 -1.89
C ILE A 73 1.88 5.09 -1.22
N SER A 74 0.57 5.10 -1.02
CA SER A 74 -0.11 6.18 -0.30
C SER A 74 0.42 6.32 1.13
N THR A 75 0.69 5.21 1.80
CA THR A 75 1.24 5.22 3.15
C THR A 75 2.57 5.98 3.21
N VAL A 76 3.47 5.70 2.30
CA VAL A 76 4.79 6.37 2.25
C VAL A 76 4.63 7.86 2.02
N ILE A 77 3.82 8.25 1.06
CA ILE A 77 3.60 9.67 0.71
C ILE A 77 2.91 10.41 1.86
N ALA A 78 1.89 9.81 2.43
CA ALA A 78 1.04 10.46 3.43
C ALA A 78 1.68 10.52 4.82
N THR A 79 2.56 9.59 5.15
CA THR A 79 3.09 9.46 6.53
C THR A 79 4.59 9.66 6.65
N LYS A 80 5.34 9.51 5.57
CA LYS A 80 6.81 9.55 5.61
C LYS A 80 7.39 10.69 4.80
N LEU A 81 7.11 10.78 3.51
CA LEU A 81 7.72 11.78 2.62
C LEU A 81 6.77 12.11 1.46
N PRO A 82 6.22 13.32 1.39
CA PRO A 82 6.44 14.45 2.30
C PRO A 82 5.73 14.33 3.66
N GLY A 83 4.86 13.36 3.85
CA GLY A 83 4.17 13.14 5.10
C GLY A 83 2.87 13.96 5.23
N PRO A 84 2.34 14.07 6.47
CA PRO A 84 1.07 14.78 6.70
C PRO A 84 1.07 16.19 6.13
N GLY A 85 -0.02 16.55 5.47
CA GLY A 85 -0.16 17.79 4.70
C GLY A 85 -0.19 17.57 3.21
N SER A 86 0.28 16.39 2.75
CA SER A 86 0.19 16.00 1.33
C SER A 86 -1.18 15.42 1.02
N ILE A 87 -1.66 15.67 -0.19
CA ILE A 87 -2.92 15.11 -0.68
C ILE A 87 -2.65 14.40 -2.01
N TYR A 88 -3.08 13.17 -2.09
CA TYR A 88 -2.93 12.37 -3.28
C TYR A 88 -3.92 12.85 -4.35
N LEU A 89 -3.42 13.19 -5.52
CA LEU A 89 -4.29 13.68 -6.60
C LEU A 89 -4.42 12.68 -7.75
N LYS A 90 -3.35 11.98 -8.09
CA LYS A 90 -3.32 11.15 -9.29
C LYS A 90 -2.26 10.08 -9.20
N GLN A 91 -2.55 8.92 -9.78
CA GLN A 91 -1.62 7.79 -9.82
C GLN A 91 -1.81 6.99 -11.09
N SER A 92 -0.70 6.57 -11.70
CA SER A 92 -0.70 5.53 -12.73
C SER A 92 -0.07 4.27 -12.15
N LEU A 93 -0.65 3.11 -12.44
CA LEU A 93 -0.19 1.83 -11.93
C LEU A 93 -0.09 0.82 -13.08
N LYS A 94 0.94 -0.03 -13.01
CA LYS A 94 1.06 -1.19 -13.87
C LYS A 94 1.49 -2.37 -12.99
N PHE A 95 0.66 -3.42 -12.96
CA PHE A 95 0.92 -4.60 -12.16
C PHE A 95 1.71 -5.61 -13.01
N LEU A 96 2.96 -5.84 -12.65
CA LEU A 96 3.90 -6.65 -13.45
C LEU A 96 4.03 -8.08 -12.95
N ALA A 97 3.77 -8.32 -11.68
CA ALA A 97 3.92 -9.63 -11.06
C ALA A 97 2.96 -9.78 -9.88
N PRO A 98 2.52 -11.01 -9.56
CA PRO A 98 1.68 -11.24 -8.39
C PRO A 98 2.49 -11.12 -7.10
N VAL A 99 1.79 -10.80 -6.02
CA VAL A 99 2.32 -10.87 -4.65
C VAL A 99 1.62 -12.01 -3.94
N PHE A 100 2.37 -12.97 -3.45
CA PHE A 100 1.83 -14.10 -2.72
C PHE A 100 1.75 -13.83 -1.22
N ILE A 101 0.97 -14.65 -0.52
CA ILE A 101 0.84 -14.55 0.94
C ILE A 101 2.22 -14.68 1.57
N ASP A 102 2.48 -13.83 2.58
CA ASP A 102 3.72 -13.76 3.35
C ASP A 102 4.95 -13.26 2.59
N GLU A 103 4.77 -12.81 1.36
CA GLU A 103 5.84 -12.09 0.68
C GLU A 103 5.97 -10.67 1.23
N GLU A 104 7.20 -10.20 1.29
CA GLU A 104 7.50 -8.81 1.65
C GLU A 104 7.56 -7.95 0.41
N ILE A 105 6.87 -6.81 0.46
CA ILE A 105 6.98 -5.77 -0.56
C ILE A 105 7.75 -4.59 0.01
N ALA A 106 8.44 -3.87 -0.87
CA ALA A 106 9.13 -2.63 -0.51
C ALA A 106 8.61 -1.50 -1.37
N VAL A 107 8.36 -0.36 -0.75
CA VAL A 107 7.97 0.88 -1.41
C VAL A 107 9.07 1.90 -1.17
N ASN A 108 9.67 2.38 -2.24
CA ASN A 108 10.73 3.38 -2.20
C ASN A 108 10.28 4.66 -2.88
#